data_fecead9aa9cdae461536313fda4292fb
#
_entry.id   fecead9aa9cdae461536313fda4292fb
#
_cell.length_a   1.000
_cell.length_b   1.000
_cell.length_c   1.000
_cell.angle_alpha   90.00
_cell.angle_beta   90.00
_cell.angle_gamma   90.00
#
_symmetry.space_group_name_H-M   'P 1'
#
loop_
_entity.id
_entity.type
_entity.pdbx_description
1 polymer ?
#
loop_
_entity_poly.entity_id
_entity_poly.type
_entity_poly.pdbx_seq_one_letter_code
_entity_poly.pdbx_strand_id
1 'polypeptide(L)'
;GPKGGAIARIVEEYGPRRTIFIDDLSQHHNSAREIVPDTLRLHLCGEPGLAPHIACGAKAGDAHARIDRWDDALPWILERLEEPA
;
A
#
# COMPACT_ATOMS: atom_id res chain seq x y z
N GLY A 1 13.47 -2.38 -7.78
CA GLY A 1 14.05 -2.56 -6.45
C GLY A 1 13.10 -2.20 -5.32
N PRO A 2 13.53 -2.33 -4.07
CA PRO A 2 12.70 -2.00 -2.91
C PRO A 2 12.23 -0.54 -2.94
N LYS A 3 11.01 -0.32 -2.42
CA LYS A 3 10.37 1.00 -2.52
C LYS A 3 10.51 1.86 -1.25
N GLY A 4 10.91 1.25 -0.11
CA GLY A 4 10.96 1.96 1.16
C GLY A 4 11.83 3.21 1.14
N GLY A 5 13.03 3.12 0.53
CA GLY A 5 13.94 4.27 0.44
C GLY A 5 13.39 5.41 -0.41
N ALA A 6 12.70 5.08 -1.51
CA ALA A 6 12.08 6.10 -2.37
C ALA A 6 10.93 6.80 -1.63
N ILE A 7 10.11 6.04 -0.90
CA ILE A 7 9.03 6.59 -0.08
C ILE A 7 9.59 7.53 1.00
N ALA A 8 10.67 7.11 1.68
CA ALA A 8 11.31 7.91 2.71
C ALA A 8 11.78 9.27 2.18
N ARG A 9 12.36 9.29 0.97
CA ARG A 9 12.80 10.55 0.34
C ARG A 9 11.63 11.46 0.02
N ILE A 10 10.52 10.91 -0.45
CA ILE A 10 9.30 11.69 -0.74
C ILE A 10 8.74 12.29 0.54
N VAL A 11 8.65 11.50 1.61
CA VAL A 11 8.15 11.95 2.90
C VAL A 11 9.03 13.07 3.45
N GLU A 12 10.35 12.93 3.36
CA GLU A 12 11.29 13.95 3.82
C GLU A 12 11.14 15.25 3.01
N GLU A 13 11.02 15.15 1.69
CA GLU A 13 10.95 16.33 0.81
C GLU A 13 9.64 17.09 0.94
N TYR A 14 8.50 16.39 1.00
CA TYR A 14 7.17 17.02 0.97
C TYR A 14 6.51 17.15 2.33
N GLY A 15 6.98 16.43 3.36
CA GLY A 15 6.42 16.45 4.70
C GLY A 15 4.92 16.15 4.77
N PRO A 16 4.41 15.13 4.07
CA PRO A 16 2.98 14.88 4.03
C PRO A 16 2.44 14.50 5.40
N ARG A 17 1.20 14.90 5.67
CA ARG A 17 0.52 14.53 6.91
C ARG A 17 0.25 13.02 6.98
N ARG A 18 -0.01 12.42 5.84
CA ARG A 18 -0.32 10.99 5.73
C ARG A 18 0.17 10.46 4.39
N THR A 19 0.71 9.26 4.39
CA THR A 19 1.22 8.61 3.19
C THR A 19 0.56 7.25 3.03
N ILE A 20 0.09 6.95 1.82
CA ILE A 20 -0.47 5.65 1.46
C ILE A 20 0.34 5.11 0.30
N PHE A 21 0.88 3.90 0.47
CA PHE A 21 1.64 3.20 -0.55
C PHE A 21 0.78 2.07 -1.13
N ILE A 22 0.65 2.05 -2.46
CA ILE A 22 -0.15 1.07 -3.18
C ILE A 22 0.77 0.28 -4.09
N ASP A 23 0.77 -1.04 -3.94
CA ASP A 23 1.63 -1.92 -4.76
C ASP A 23 1.08 -3.34 -4.74
N ASP A 24 1.45 -4.13 -5.74
CA ASP A 24 1.02 -5.52 -5.88
C ASP A 24 2.06 -6.55 -5.40
N LEU A 25 3.27 -6.13 -5.06
CA LEU A 25 4.36 -7.03 -4.70
C LEU A 25 4.67 -7.00 -3.19
N SER A 26 4.75 -8.19 -2.58
CA SER A 26 5.01 -8.32 -1.15
C SER A 26 6.33 -7.69 -0.72
N GLN A 27 7.39 -7.84 -1.53
CA GLN A 27 8.71 -7.30 -1.21
C GLN A 27 8.69 -5.78 -1.07
N HIS A 28 7.85 -5.08 -1.83
CA HIS A 28 7.73 -3.63 -1.73
C HIS A 28 7.03 -3.21 -0.44
N HIS A 29 6.00 -3.95 0.00
CA HIS A 29 5.34 -3.68 1.27
C HIS A 29 6.25 -3.97 2.46
N ASN A 30 7.04 -5.05 2.38
CA ASN A 30 7.98 -5.39 3.44
C ASN A 30 9.04 -4.30 3.58
N SER A 31 9.58 -3.80 2.46
CA SER A 31 10.54 -2.71 2.46
C SER A 31 9.94 -1.42 3.01
N ALA A 32 8.71 -1.09 2.64
CA ALA A 32 8.02 0.10 3.14
C ALA A 32 7.81 0.01 4.65
N ARG A 33 7.39 -1.14 5.17
CA ARG A 33 7.23 -1.34 6.61
C ARG A 33 8.56 -1.17 7.36
N GLU A 34 9.63 -1.69 6.81
CA GLU A 34 10.95 -1.63 7.44
C GLU A 34 11.49 -0.19 7.55
N ILE A 35 11.33 0.60 6.48
CA ILE A 35 11.95 1.92 6.38
C ILE A 35 11.01 3.06 6.80
N VAL A 36 9.73 2.96 6.45
CA VAL A 36 8.71 3.98 6.74
C VAL A 36 7.45 3.32 7.33
N PRO A 37 7.54 2.77 8.55
CA PRO A 37 6.46 1.96 9.13
C PRO A 37 5.12 2.69 9.27
N ASP A 38 5.14 4.01 9.37
CA ASP A 38 3.92 4.81 9.51
C ASP A 38 3.17 4.99 8.19
N THR A 39 3.76 4.61 7.07
CA THR A 39 3.08 4.62 5.78
C THR A 39 2.03 3.51 5.75
N LEU A 40 0.81 3.85 5.37
CA LEU A 40 -0.23 2.85 5.14
C LEU A 40 0.10 2.08 3.86
N ARG A 41 -0.10 0.78 3.89
CA ARG A 41 0.28 -0.11 2.77
C ARG A 41 -0.95 -0.84 2.28
N LEU A 42 -1.33 -0.61 1.03
CA LEU A 42 -2.45 -1.25 0.38
C LEU A 42 -1.96 -2.20 -0.72
N HIS A 43 -2.25 -3.48 -0.56
CA HIS A 43 -2.02 -4.46 -1.61
C HIS A 43 -3.17 -4.36 -2.60
N LEU A 44 -2.91 -3.81 -3.78
CA LEU A 44 -3.89 -3.68 -4.83
C LEU A 44 -3.51 -4.56 -6.01
N CYS A 45 -4.30 -5.59 -6.25
CA CYS A 45 -4.14 -6.48 -7.40
C CYS A 45 -5.07 -5.99 -8.52
N GLY A 46 -4.70 -4.86 -9.13
CA GLY A 46 -5.53 -4.17 -10.11
C GLY A 46 -5.63 -4.84 -11.49
N GLU A 47 -4.92 -5.95 -11.69
CA GLU A 47 -4.95 -6.73 -12.92
C GLU A 47 -5.96 -7.85 -12.81
N PRO A 48 -7.10 -7.81 -13.53
CA PRO A 48 -8.11 -8.88 -13.45
C PRO A 48 -7.56 -10.26 -13.76
N GLY A 49 -6.52 -10.33 -14.60
CA GLY A 49 -5.86 -11.59 -14.93
C GLY A 49 -5.02 -12.19 -13.82
N LEU A 50 -4.55 -11.36 -12.87
CA LEU A 50 -3.70 -11.80 -11.76
C LEU A 50 -4.49 -12.13 -10.49
N ALA A 51 -5.57 -11.41 -10.22
CA ALA A 51 -6.34 -11.59 -8.99
C ALA A 51 -6.76 -13.03 -8.72
N PRO A 52 -7.23 -13.81 -9.73
CA PRO A 52 -7.61 -15.20 -9.51
C PRO A 52 -6.45 -16.13 -9.11
N HIS A 53 -5.21 -15.73 -9.40
CA HIS A 53 -4.03 -16.53 -9.09
C HIS A 53 -3.47 -16.26 -7.69
N ILE A 54 -4.03 -15.29 -7.00
CA ILE A 54 -3.64 -14.97 -5.61
C ILE A 54 -4.73 -15.52 -4.71
N ALA A 55 -4.35 -16.29 -3.70
CA ALA A 55 -5.31 -16.91 -2.80
C ALA A 55 -6.29 -15.87 -2.23
N CYS A 56 -7.57 -16.22 -2.21
CA CYS A 56 -8.61 -15.35 -1.71
C CYS A 56 -8.30 -14.91 -0.27
N GLY A 57 -8.37 -13.61 -0.03
CA GLY A 57 -8.05 -13.04 1.28
C GLY A 57 -6.57 -12.88 1.58
N ALA A 58 -5.69 -13.47 0.77
CA ALA A 58 -4.25 -13.30 0.96
C ALA A 58 -3.83 -11.89 0.54
N LYS A 59 -2.99 -11.25 1.37
CA LYS A 59 -2.40 -9.96 1.04
C LYS A 59 -0.88 -10.08 0.89
N ALA A 60 -0.28 -9.12 0.21
CA ALA A 60 1.16 -9.10 -0.01
C ALA A 60 1.87 -8.78 1.31
N GLY A 61 2.59 -9.75 1.86
CA GLY A 61 3.49 -9.56 3.01
C GLY A 61 2.95 -8.62 4.09
N ASP A 62 3.66 -7.53 4.32
CA ASP A 62 3.37 -6.56 5.38
C ASP A 62 2.31 -5.50 5.00
N ALA A 63 1.52 -5.71 3.97
CA ALA A 63 0.43 -4.79 3.63
C ALA A 63 -0.65 -4.80 4.71
N HIS A 64 -1.30 -3.65 4.92
CA HIS A 64 -2.39 -3.52 5.89
C HIS A 64 -3.70 -4.14 5.39
N ALA A 65 -3.94 -4.05 4.08
CA ALA A 65 -5.17 -4.56 3.48
C ALA A 65 -4.89 -5.04 2.05
N ARG A 66 -5.80 -5.85 1.52
CA ARG A 66 -5.80 -6.25 0.12
C ARG A 66 -7.12 -5.83 -0.52
N ILE A 67 -7.02 -5.19 -1.68
CA ILE A 67 -8.15 -4.82 -2.52
C ILE A 67 -7.80 -5.22 -3.96
N ASP A 68 -8.75 -5.80 -4.68
CA ASP A 68 -8.49 -6.35 -6.00
C ASP A 68 -8.97 -5.46 -7.15
N ARG A 69 -9.73 -4.40 -6.85
CA ARG A 69 -10.28 -3.48 -7.86
C ARG A 69 -10.06 -2.04 -7.44
N TRP A 70 -9.70 -1.20 -8.42
CA TRP A 70 -9.52 0.24 -8.18
C TRP A 70 -10.76 0.91 -7.62
N ASP A 71 -11.96 0.50 -8.08
CA ASP A 71 -13.22 1.06 -7.61
C ASP A 71 -13.41 0.88 -6.09
N ASP A 72 -12.90 -0.22 -5.55
CA ASP A 72 -12.98 -0.52 -4.11
C ASP A 72 -11.83 0.13 -3.33
N ALA A 73 -10.73 0.47 -4.01
CA ALA A 73 -9.58 1.09 -3.38
C ALA A 73 -9.87 2.53 -2.96
N LEU A 74 -10.60 3.29 -3.78
CA LEU A 74 -10.87 4.70 -3.49
C LEU A 74 -11.62 4.91 -2.17
N PRO A 75 -12.72 4.19 -1.88
CA PRO A 75 -13.39 4.32 -0.57
C PRO A 75 -12.45 3.98 0.59
N TRP A 76 -11.62 2.96 0.46
CA TRP A 76 -10.65 2.58 1.50
C TRP A 76 -9.66 3.71 1.76
N ILE A 77 -9.12 4.29 0.68
CA ILE A 77 -8.15 5.40 0.76
C ILE A 77 -8.79 6.62 1.44
N LEU A 78 -9.99 7.01 0.99
CA LEU A 78 -10.69 8.18 1.54
C LEU A 78 -10.99 8.00 3.02
N GLU A 79 -11.42 6.81 3.44
CA GLU A 79 -11.68 6.51 4.83
C GLU A 79 -10.41 6.67 5.68
N ARG A 80 -9.27 6.19 5.19
CA ARG A 80 -7.99 6.32 5.91
C ARG A 80 -7.51 7.76 5.98
N LEU A 81 -7.78 8.58 4.96
CA LEU A 81 -7.42 10.00 4.97
C LEU A 81 -8.25 10.82 5.95
N GLU A 82 -9.46 10.38 6.28
CA GLU A 82 -10.35 11.05 7.24
C GLU A 82 -10.03 10.69 8.69
N GLU A 83 -9.27 9.65 8.94
CA GLU A 83 -8.89 9.24 10.28
C GLU A 83 -7.99 10.29 10.94
N PRO A 84 -8.07 10.51 12.26
CA PRO A 84 -7.14 11.37 12.98
C PRO A 84 -5.70 10.89 12.80
N ALA A 85 -4.79 11.84 12.67
CA ALA A 85 -3.37 11.54 12.52
C ALA A 85 -2.77 11.00 13.82
#